data_1847ba283d6dddedbafcc0c21eacff80
#
_entry.id   1847ba283d6dddedbafcc0c21eacff80
#
_cell.length_a   1.000
_cell.length_b   1.000
_cell.length_c   1.000
_cell.angle_alpha   90.00
_cell.angle_beta   90.00
_cell.angle_gamma   90.00
#
_symmetry.space_group_name_H-M   'P 1'
#
loop_
_entity.id
_entity.type
_entity.pdbx_description
1 polymer ?
#
loop_
_entity_poly.entity_id
_entity_poly.type
_entity_poly.pdbx_seq_one_letter_code
_entity_poly.pdbx_strand_id
1 'polypeptide(L)'
;QDVLVFTDVLGATPSNIAHRLLDNPQVRVITGVNLPALITALSHHEECAARIAVIAEGAARGGISTSCGKPSAIKDTVNAD
;
A
#
# COMPACT_ATOMS: atom_id res chain seq x y z
N GLN A 1 -9.78 10.94 17.89
CA GLN A 1 -9.16 9.62 17.71
C GLN A 1 -8.72 9.44 16.28
N ASP A 2 -7.46 9.06 16.09
CA ASP A 2 -6.89 8.85 14.77
C ASP A 2 -7.38 7.54 14.17
N VAL A 3 -7.65 7.57 12.88
CA VAL A 3 -8.11 6.38 12.14
C VAL A 3 -7.31 6.26 10.85
N LEU A 4 -6.80 5.07 10.60
CA LEU A 4 -6.14 4.74 9.34
C LEU A 4 -7.01 3.75 8.58
N VAL A 5 -7.39 4.12 7.35
CA VAL A 5 -8.26 3.32 6.50
C VAL A 5 -7.44 2.78 5.34
N PHE A 6 -7.60 1.50 5.04
CA PHE A 6 -6.99 0.88 3.87
C PHE A 6 -8.05 0.57 2.83
N THR A 7 -7.74 0.85 1.58
CA THR A 7 -8.58 0.47 0.45
C THR A 7 -7.71 -0.18 -0.61
N ASP A 8 -8.36 -0.89 -1.55
CA ASP A 8 -7.61 -1.57 -2.60
C ASP A 8 -7.33 -0.64 -3.78
N VAL A 9 -8.28 -0.38 -4.65
CA VAL A 9 -8.06 0.33 -5.91
C VAL A 9 -8.63 1.73 -5.86
N LEU A 10 -7.82 2.72 -6.23
CA LEU A 10 -8.30 4.10 -6.33
C LEU A 10 -9.39 4.17 -7.39
N GLY A 11 -10.48 4.87 -7.08
CA GLY A 11 -11.60 5.04 -8.00
C GLY A 11 -12.69 3.99 -7.88
N ALA A 12 -12.45 2.88 -7.17
CA ALA A 12 -13.50 1.91 -6.87
C ALA A 12 -14.47 2.49 -5.84
N THR A 13 -15.70 1.99 -5.82
CA THR A 13 -16.71 2.51 -4.91
C THR A 13 -16.27 2.52 -3.44
N PRO A 14 -15.72 1.42 -2.90
CA PRO A 14 -15.24 1.46 -1.51
C PRO A 14 -14.18 2.51 -1.27
N SER A 15 -13.26 2.68 -2.22
CA SER A 15 -12.23 3.70 -2.11
C SER A 15 -12.82 5.10 -2.13
N ASN A 16 -13.80 5.35 -3.00
CA ASN A 16 -14.47 6.65 -3.08
C ASN A 16 -15.19 6.96 -1.77
N ILE A 17 -15.86 5.98 -1.19
CA ILE A 17 -16.53 6.16 0.09
C ILE A 17 -15.51 6.47 1.18
N ALA A 18 -14.41 5.74 1.21
CA ALA A 18 -13.36 5.95 2.21
C ALA A 18 -12.79 7.36 2.11
N HIS A 19 -12.59 7.87 0.89
CA HIS A 19 -12.04 9.21 0.72
C HIS A 19 -12.96 10.31 1.20
N ARG A 20 -14.28 10.05 1.30
CA ARG A 20 -15.20 11.01 1.89
C ARG A 20 -14.92 11.23 3.38
N LEU A 21 -14.32 10.25 4.03
CA LEU A 21 -13.96 10.37 5.44
C LEU A 21 -12.83 11.37 5.66
N LEU A 22 -12.14 11.79 4.61
CA LEU A 22 -11.04 12.73 4.72
C LEU A 22 -11.49 14.14 5.11
N ASP A 23 -12.78 14.39 5.17
CA ASP A 23 -13.29 15.63 5.78
C ASP A 23 -12.90 15.70 7.27
N ASN A 24 -12.64 14.56 7.88
CA ASN A 24 -12.17 14.50 9.27
C ASN A 24 -10.64 14.50 9.26
N PRO A 25 -10.00 15.51 9.87
CA PRO A 25 -8.53 15.60 9.84
C PRO A 25 -7.82 14.48 10.57
N GLN A 26 -8.52 13.69 11.36
CA GLN A 26 -7.92 12.56 12.06
C GLN A 26 -7.95 11.27 11.23
N VAL A 27 -8.48 11.32 10.02
CA VAL A 27 -8.57 10.15 9.15
C VAL A 27 -7.49 10.23 8.08
N ARG A 28 -6.82 9.11 7.86
CA ARG A 28 -5.88 8.94 6.75
C ARG A 28 -6.30 7.72 5.96
N VAL A 29 -6.14 7.79 4.65
CA VAL A 29 -6.52 6.70 3.74
C VAL A 29 -5.30 6.29 2.94
N ILE A 30 -4.99 5.00 2.94
CA ILE A 30 -3.99 4.42 2.05
C ILE A 30 -4.73 3.60 1.00
N THR A 31 -4.50 3.96 -0.26
CA THR A 31 -5.08 3.27 -1.41
C THR A 31 -4.04 2.34 -2.02
N GLY A 32 -4.49 1.21 -2.55
CA GLY A 32 -3.58 0.24 -3.13
C GLY A 32 -2.95 -0.66 -2.09
N VAL A 33 -3.72 -1.05 -1.09
CA VAL A 33 -3.23 -1.87 0.02
C VAL A 33 -2.68 -3.20 -0.50
N ASN A 34 -1.59 -3.65 0.12
CA ASN A 34 -1.06 -4.98 -0.09
C ASN A 34 -0.66 -5.58 1.25
N LEU A 35 -0.26 -6.85 1.22
CA LEU A 35 0.02 -7.56 2.45
C LEU A 35 1.16 -6.93 3.27
N PRO A 36 2.29 -6.51 2.68
CA PRO A 36 3.33 -5.84 3.46
C PRO A 36 2.83 -4.60 4.20
N ALA A 37 1.92 -3.83 3.59
CA ALA A 37 1.35 -2.67 4.25
C ALA A 37 0.55 -3.06 5.49
N LEU A 38 -0.27 -4.10 5.38
CA LEU A 38 -1.10 -4.55 6.49
C LEU A 38 -0.27 -5.13 7.62
N ILE A 39 0.72 -5.96 7.29
CA ILE A 39 1.59 -6.55 8.30
C ILE A 39 2.34 -5.46 9.06
N THR A 40 2.86 -4.49 8.34
CA THR A 40 3.61 -3.39 8.94
C THR A 40 2.70 -2.55 9.83
N ALA A 41 1.49 -2.22 9.36
CA ALA A 41 0.56 -1.44 10.16
C ALA A 41 0.21 -2.15 11.46
N LEU A 42 -0.06 -3.44 11.40
CA LEU A 42 -0.38 -4.21 12.61
C LEU A 42 0.79 -4.29 13.56
N SER A 43 2.01 -4.33 13.04
CA SER A 43 3.22 -4.38 13.87
C SER A 43 3.47 -3.06 14.61
N HIS A 44 2.89 -1.97 14.12
CA HIS A 44 3.08 -0.64 14.71
C HIS A 44 1.78 -0.06 15.24
N HIS A 45 0.86 -0.91 15.67
CA HIS A 45 -0.49 -0.48 16.03
C HIS A 45 -0.53 0.48 17.21
N GLU A 46 0.53 0.57 18.00
CA GLU A 46 0.56 1.48 19.14
C GLU A 46 0.95 2.90 18.75
N GLU A 47 1.35 3.13 17.52
CA GLU A 47 1.73 4.46 17.09
C GLU A 47 0.51 5.21 16.55
N CYS A 48 0.65 6.51 16.34
CA CYS A 48 -0.47 7.29 15.80
C CYS A 48 -0.69 6.97 14.32
N ALA A 49 -1.90 7.21 13.84
CA ALA A 49 -2.27 6.86 12.49
C ALA A 49 -1.38 7.54 11.44
N ALA A 50 -0.97 8.77 11.68
CA ALA A 50 -0.09 9.47 10.75
C ALA A 50 1.25 8.75 10.59
N ARG A 51 1.81 8.27 11.69
CA ARG A 51 3.09 7.56 11.67
C ARG A 51 2.94 6.19 11.01
N ILE A 52 1.89 5.47 11.37
CA ILE A 52 1.62 4.16 10.77
C ILE A 52 1.43 4.31 9.27
N ALA A 53 0.74 5.35 8.82
CA ALA A 53 0.51 5.57 7.39
C ALA A 53 1.83 5.71 6.63
N VAL A 54 2.78 6.49 7.16
CA VAL A 54 4.07 6.67 6.51
C VAL A 54 4.83 5.35 6.42
N ILE A 55 4.88 4.61 7.54
CA ILE A 55 5.61 3.35 7.58
C ILE A 55 4.95 2.31 6.68
N ALA A 56 3.62 2.21 6.72
CA ALA A 56 2.89 1.23 5.93
C ALA A 56 3.00 1.52 4.44
N GLU A 57 2.94 2.79 4.05
CA GLU A 57 3.12 3.14 2.65
C GLU A 57 4.50 2.75 2.16
N GLY A 58 5.54 3.01 2.94
CA GLY A 58 6.89 2.60 2.60
C GLY A 58 7.01 1.09 2.43
N ALA A 59 6.42 0.33 3.35
CA ALA A 59 6.43 -1.13 3.28
C ALA A 59 5.66 -1.64 2.05
N ALA A 60 4.55 -0.99 1.72
CA ALA A 60 3.75 -1.36 0.57
C ALA A 60 4.54 -1.19 -0.73
N ARG A 61 5.21 -0.06 -0.88
CA ARG A 61 6.00 0.22 -2.07
C ARG A 61 7.18 -0.74 -2.18
N GLY A 62 7.86 -1.01 -1.06
CA GLY A 62 8.98 -1.94 -1.03
C GLY A 62 8.59 -3.39 -1.20
N GLY A 63 7.29 -3.70 -1.05
CA GLY A 63 6.79 -5.06 -1.21
C GLY A 63 6.49 -5.46 -2.64
N ILE A 64 6.66 -4.55 -3.59
CA ILE A 64 6.40 -4.84 -5.00
C ILE A 64 7.73 -5.12 -5.69
N SER A 65 7.83 -6.27 -6.30
CA SER A 65 9.04 -6.64 -7.03
C SER A 65 8.68 -7.57 -8.18
N THR A 66 9.54 -7.58 -9.17
CA THR A 66 9.40 -8.46 -10.31
C THR A 66 10.49 -9.51 -10.25
N SER A 67 10.11 -10.76 -10.42
CA SER A 67 11.07 -11.85 -10.50
C SER A 67 11.06 -12.41 -11.91
N CYS A 68 12.22 -12.77 -12.41
CA CYS A 68 12.36 -13.35 -13.74
C CYS A 68 12.76 -14.81 -13.64
N GLY A 69 12.36 -15.60 -14.61
CA GLY A 69 12.85 -16.96 -14.75
C GLY A 69 14.33 -16.95 -15.11
N LYS A 70 14.95 -18.13 -15.03
CA LYS A 70 16.34 -18.28 -15.43
C LYS A 70 16.49 -17.91 -16.90
N PRO A 71 17.62 -17.31 -17.29
CA PRO A 71 17.88 -17.06 -18.71
C PRO A 71 17.79 -18.35 -19.52
N SER A 72 17.14 -18.25 -20.67
CA SER A 72 17.06 -19.39 -21.60
C SER A 72 17.93 -19.11 -22.81
N ALA A 73 18.02 -20.10 -23.71
CA ALA A 73 18.75 -19.93 -24.95
C ALA A 73 18.17 -18.76 -25.78
N ILE A 74 16.90 -18.51 -25.63
CA ILE A 74 16.27 -17.38 -26.27
C ILE A 74 16.38 -16.20 -25.34
N LYS A 75 17.03 -15.14 -25.79
CA LYS A 75 17.20 -13.97 -25.00
C LYS A 75 15.86 -13.28 -24.77
N ASP A 76 15.60 -12.93 -23.55
CA ASP A 76 14.39 -12.21 -23.20
C ASP A 76 14.64 -10.71 -23.34
N THR A 77 14.31 -10.20 -24.51
CA THR A 77 14.53 -8.79 -24.79
C THR A 77 13.45 -7.89 -24.20
N VAL A 78 12.38 -8.45 -23.69
CA VAL A 78 11.30 -7.69 -23.08
C VAL A 78 11.76 -7.07 -21.77
N ASN A 79 12.69 -7.71 -21.09
CA ASN A 79 13.19 -7.26 -19.81
C ASN A 79 14.50 -6.52 -19.96
N ALA A 80 14.60 -5.71 -20.96
CA ALA A 80 15.86 -5.06 -21.28
C ALA A 80 16.29 -4.01 -20.27
N ASP A 81 15.53 -3.70 -19.30
CA ASP A 81 15.92 -2.71 -18.29
C ASP A 81 16.35 -3.33 -16.99
#